data_a4d18026240295fbf47a6a89022416da
#
_entry.id   a4d18026240295fbf47a6a89022416da
#
_cell.length_a   1.000
_cell.length_b   1.000
_cell.length_c   1.000
_cell.angle_alpha   90.00
_cell.angle_beta   90.00
_cell.angle_gamma   90.00
#
_symmetry.space_group_name_H-M   'P 1'
#
loop_
_entity.id
_entity.type
_entity.pdbx_description
1 polymer ?
#
loop_
_entity_poly.entity_id
_entity_poly.type
_entity_poly.pdbx_seq_one_letter_code
_entity_poly.pdbx_strand_id
1 'polypeptide(L)'
;MRGGDTMEGNGVRRTEGDPETVIVGAGLVGAVTALYLAPRFGPVTLLEKREDPRRAPGGQGRSLVVMLSARGWRALSDLGVADAVRGICVPLHGRRGHLPDGRTRFTPYSRDGQPIWAVERERLHHILLDAAEAAPGVRIRFGRRVSSVDLDEPAVLVEDRHGRHRLTCRRVLGCDGAHSAARAALEARGTRAEVRRLDLAYQEIDVPGDRLDGTMTHYWPSGKAMFAAHPLPSGRFSGSLFMRLEGPAPSYAAAAGGRDLFEMFAAHFPELTAVVPDIAEQLAAKAVSTLTAVRCDRWVWQDTFALLGDACHAMAPFMGHGMNCGFEDARVLVGCLGASADRAAGLAAYEKSRIEDADAISRLSYRHYFTMADPARAETAVGVLRGRLTALFPDRFVPLYERCAFTEESYASVLRDEQRLDRLAADLIDRHGTGLVSASDDRLRACTRPLVPDTTTLEDTGCS
;
A
#
# COMPACT_ATOMS: atom_id res chain seq x y z
N MET A 1 -15.36 8.61 50.63
CA MET A 1 -15.75 9.71 49.71
C MET A 1 -16.28 9.04 48.44
N ARG A 2 -17.54 9.27 48.11
CA ARG A 2 -18.22 8.60 46.99
C ARG A 2 -17.90 9.38 45.73
N GLY A 3 -17.32 8.71 44.71
CA GLY A 3 -17.04 9.29 43.40
C GLY A 3 -18.34 9.68 42.68
N GLY A 4 -18.36 10.88 42.14
CA GLY A 4 -19.51 11.43 41.44
C GLY A 4 -19.70 10.83 40.07
N ASP A 5 -20.85 10.20 39.84
CA ASP A 5 -21.37 9.81 38.53
C ASP A 5 -21.84 11.06 37.80
N THR A 6 -21.16 11.47 36.72
CA THR A 6 -21.69 12.46 35.79
C THR A 6 -22.49 11.76 34.67
N MET A 7 -23.80 12.02 34.67
CA MET A 7 -24.69 11.60 33.58
C MET A 7 -24.62 12.62 32.43
N GLU A 8 -24.08 12.25 31.29
CA GLU A 8 -24.28 12.95 30.02
C GLU A 8 -25.24 12.16 29.12
N GLY A 9 -26.18 12.84 28.47
CA GLY A 9 -27.37 12.30 27.82
C GLY A 9 -27.09 11.13 26.86
N ASN A 10 -27.64 10.05 27.18
CA ASN A 10 -28.05 8.77 26.65
C ASN A 10 -27.54 7.60 27.50
N GLY A 11 -28.15 7.39 28.64
CA GLY A 11 -28.36 6.13 29.38
C GLY A 11 -27.20 5.13 29.63
N VAL A 12 -26.00 5.31 29.11
CA VAL A 12 -24.86 4.39 29.29
C VAL A 12 -23.96 4.88 30.41
N ARG A 13 -23.90 4.13 31.54
CA ARG A 13 -22.93 4.41 32.60
C ARG A 13 -21.52 4.12 32.11
N ARG A 14 -20.68 5.15 32.04
CA ARG A 14 -19.24 5.00 31.88
C ARG A 14 -18.58 4.76 33.21
N THR A 15 -17.63 3.83 33.26
CA THR A 15 -16.80 3.60 34.42
C THR A 15 -15.55 4.48 34.34
N GLU A 16 -15.04 4.98 35.45
CA GLU A 16 -13.71 5.59 35.52
C GLU A 16 -12.69 4.58 35.00
N GLY A 17 -12.18 4.78 33.76
CA GLY A 17 -11.25 3.84 33.10
C GLY A 17 -11.61 3.44 31.69
N ASP A 18 -12.81 3.79 31.20
CA ASP A 18 -13.16 3.57 29.79
C ASP A 18 -12.28 4.42 28.86
N PRO A 19 -11.70 3.83 27.80
CA PRO A 19 -10.81 4.56 26.90
C PRO A 19 -11.56 5.64 26.13
N GLU A 20 -10.94 6.80 25.96
CA GLU A 20 -11.53 7.87 25.16
C GLU A 20 -11.57 7.48 23.67
N THR A 21 -10.46 6.94 23.15
CA THR A 21 -10.37 6.46 21.78
C THR A 21 -9.85 5.02 21.76
N VAL A 22 -10.56 4.14 21.05
CA VAL A 22 -10.13 2.78 20.74
C VAL A 22 -9.68 2.72 19.30
N ILE A 23 -8.48 2.20 19.07
CA ILE A 23 -7.99 1.82 17.73
C ILE A 23 -8.04 0.30 17.63
N VAL A 24 -8.79 -0.19 16.65
CA VAL A 24 -8.89 -1.63 16.37
C VAL A 24 -7.78 -2.03 15.43
N GLY A 25 -6.84 -2.85 15.91
CA GLY A 25 -5.65 -3.30 15.20
C GLY A 25 -4.40 -2.47 15.53
N ALA A 26 -3.36 -3.14 16.04
CA ALA A 26 -2.04 -2.55 16.28
C ALA A 26 -1.04 -2.93 15.18
N GLY A 27 -1.49 -2.98 13.92
CA GLY A 27 -0.62 -3.07 12.75
C GLY A 27 0.13 -1.75 12.50
N LEU A 28 0.87 -1.66 11.40
CA LEU A 28 1.66 -0.47 11.03
C LEU A 28 0.80 0.82 11.07
N VAL A 29 -0.37 0.78 10.44
CA VAL A 29 -1.27 1.95 10.38
C VAL A 29 -1.85 2.29 11.75
N GLY A 30 -2.27 1.29 12.53
CA GLY A 30 -2.81 1.53 13.88
C GLY A 30 -1.78 2.14 14.82
N ALA A 31 -0.53 1.66 14.80
CA ALA A 31 0.56 2.22 15.60
C ALA A 31 0.86 3.68 15.23
N VAL A 32 0.97 3.98 13.92
CA VAL A 32 1.16 5.35 13.42
C VAL A 32 -0.03 6.24 13.79
N THR A 33 -1.26 5.73 13.67
CA THR A 33 -2.47 6.48 14.05
C THR A 33 -2.46 6.85 15.54
N ALA A 34 -2.07 5.92 16.41
CA ALA A 34 -1.98 6.18 17.84
C ALA A 34 -0.93 7.26 18.17
N LEU A 35 0.24 7.19 17.53
CA LEU A 35 1.31 8.17 17.69
C LEU A 35 0.91 9.58 17.27
N TYR A 36 0.11 9.72 16.22
CA TYR A 36 -0.41 11.02 15.79
C TYR A 36 -1.53 11.55 16.69
N LEU A 37 -2.41 10.67 17.19
CA LEU A 37 -3.61 11.07 17.92
C LEU A 37 -3.34 11.41 19.37
N ALA A 38 -2.60 10.55 20.09
CA ALA A 38 -2.48 10.65 21.54
C ALA A 38 -1.98 12.03 22.04
N PRO A 39 -0.97 12.66 21.40
CA PRO A 39 -0.48 13.96 21.86
C PRO A 39 -1.47 15.12 21.64
N ARG A 40 -2.46 14.94 20.77
CA ARG A 40 -3.37 16.02 20.32
C ARG A 40 -4.80 15.85 20.78
N PHE A 41 -5.26 14.62 20.90
CA PHE A 41 -6.68 14.30 21.14
C PHE A 41 -6.94 13.40 22.35
N GLY A 42 -5.92 13.24 23.20
CA GLY A 42 -6.05 12.50 24.45
C GLY A 42 -5.75 10.99 24.34
N PRO A 43 -5.94 10.25 25.44
CA PRO A 43 -5.50 8.88 25.53
C PRO A 43 -6.12 7.93 24.50
N VAL A 44 -5.29 7.00 24.01
CA VAL A 44 -5.65 6.02 23.00
C VAL A 44 -5.35 4.61 23.47
N THR A 45 -6.28 3.68 23.27
CA THR A 45 -6.08 2.25 23.50
C THR A 45 -6.12 1.49 22.17
N LEU A 46 -5.00 0.83 21.82
CA LEU A 46 -4.94 -0.10 20.68
C LEU A 46 -5.33 -1.50 21.16
N LEU A 47 -6.19 -2.16 20.39
CA LEU A 47 -6.58 -3.56 20.62
C LEU A 47 -6.07 -4.42 19.46
N GLU A 48 -5.19 -5.38 19.75
CA GLU A 48 -4.63 -6.29 18.73
C GLU A 48 -5.01 -7.73 19.06
N LYS A 49 -5.52 -8.44 18.06
CA LYS A 49 -5.98 -9.83 18.22
C LYS A 49 -4.85 -10.84 18.42
N ARG A 50 -3.65 -10.53 17.89
CA ARG A 50 -2.47 -11.38 18.01
C ARG A 50 -1.73 -11.07 19.30
N GLU A 51 -0.87 -12.02 19.69
CA GLU A 51 0.12 -11.75 20.74
C GLU A 51 1.16 -10.74 20.25
N ASP A 52 1.93 -10.19 21.20
CA ASP A 52 2.98 -9.21 20.89
C ASP A 52 4.04 -9.83 19.97
N PRO A 53 4.20 -9.36 18.73
CA PRO A 53 5.14 -9.95 17.78
C PRO A 53 6.61 -9.80 18.24
N ARG A 54 6.92 -8.86 19.11
CA ARG A 54 8.26 -8.64 19.66
C ARG A 54 8.68 -9.72 20.65
N ARG A 55 7.71 -10.47 21.19
CA ARG A 55 7.93 -11.56 22.17
C ARG A 55 7.91 -12.95 21.57
N ALA A 56 7.55 -13.07 20.30
CA ALA A 56 7.55 -14.36 19.62
C ALA A 56 8.99 -14.83 19.33
N PRO A 57 9.42 -16.05 19.74
CA PRO A 57 10.72 -16.56 19.39
C PRO A 57 10.78 -16.83 17.88
N GLY A 58 11.65 -16.11 17.19
CA GLY A 58 11.89 -16.23 15.74
C GLY A 58 10.63 -15.94 14.95
N GLY A 59 10.51 -14.72 14.43
CA GLY A 59 9.33 -14.27 13.71
C GLY A 59 8.73 -15.36 12.85
N GLN A 60 7.41 -15.54 12.91
CA GLN A 60 6.71 -16.43 11.99
C GLN A 60 6.79 -15.82 10.58
N GLY A 61 8.00 -15.81 10.12
CA GLY A 61 8.68 -15.60 8.87
C GLY A 61 7.83 -15.26 7.66
N ARG A 62 7.21 -14.08 7.66
CA ARG A 62 6.90 -13.41 6.41
C ARG A 62 7.90 -12.27 6.25
N SER A 63 9.00 -12.52 5.57
CA SER A 63 10.01 -11.54 5.18
C SER A 63 9.49 -10.60 4.10
N LEU A 64 8.27 -10.08 4.28
CA LEU A 64 7.71 -9.11 3.35
C LEU A 64 8.48 -7.81 3.45
N VAL A 65 9.11 -7.44 2.36
CA VAL A 65 9.70 -6.13 2.17
C VAL A 65 8.61 -5.14 1.75
N VAL A 66 8.60 -3.98 2.37
CA VAL A 66 7.76 -2.84 1.97
C VAL A 66 8.64 -1.68 1.55
N MET A 67 8.12 -0.85 0.62
CA MET A 67 8.84 0.32 0.12
C MET A 67 8.34 1.57 0.83
N LEU A 68 9.26 2.42 1.26
CA LEU A 68 8.95 3.72 1.86
C LEU A 68 9.01 4.80 0.77
N SER A 69 7.87 5.42 0.50
CA SER A 69 7.71 6.59 -0.37
C SER A 69 7.86 7.90 0.41
N ALA A 70 7.82 9.04 -0.28
CA ALA A 70 7.81 10.37 0.35
C ALA A 70 6.74 10.48 1.45
N ARG A 71 5.53 9.93 1.22
CA ARG A 71 4.44 9.91 2.22
C ARG A 71 4.78 9.11 3.47
N GLY A 72 5.39 7.94 3.30
CA GLY A 72 5.84 7.12 4.42
C GLY A 72 6.92 7.82 5.22
N TRP A 73 7.93 8.37 4.56
CA TRP A 73 8.98 9.14 5.19
C TRP A 73 8.47 10.39 5.89
N ARG A 74 7.50 11.10 5.29
CA ARG A 74 6.86 12.25 5.92
C ARG A 74 6.22 11.87 7.25
N ALA A 75 5.42 10.80 7.27
CA ALA A 75 4.80 10.34 8.50
C ALA A 75 5.82 9.94 9.57
N LEU A 76 6.86 9.17 9.19
CA LEU A 76 7.92 8.74 10.12
C LEU A 76 8.72 9.92 10.67
N SER A 77 8.96 10.95 9.84
CA SER A 77 9.65 12.18 10.24
C SER A 77 8.81 13.01 11.21
N ASP A 78 7.52 13.21 10.93
CA ASP A 78 6.59 13.93 11.79
C ASP A 78 6.49 13.26 13.19
N LEU A 79 6.69 11.95 13.28
CA LEU A 79 6.65 11.15 14.50
C LEU A 79 8.02 10.99 15.19
N GLY A 80 9.09 11.52 14.61
CA GLY A 80 10.44 11.44 15.17
C GLY A 80 11.09 10.07 15.13
N VAL A 81 10.59 9.12 14.33
CA VAL A 81 11.11 7.75 14.23
C VAL A 81 11.89 7.49 12.93
N ALA A 82 12.03 8.50 12.07
CA ALA A 82 12.63 8.35 10.74
C ALA A 82 14.08 7.82 10.79
N ASP A 83 14.91 8.29 11.73
CA ASP A 83 16.32 7.88 11.82
C ASP A 83 16.45 6.41 12.25
N ALA A 84 15.64 5.97 13.21
CA ALA A 84 15.60 4.57 13.63
C ALA A 84 15.18 3.65 12.47
N VAL A 85 14.19 4.07 11.67
CA VAL A 85 13.76 3.33 10.50
C VAL A 85 14.81 3.34 9.40
N ARG A 86 15.50 4.47 9.16
CA ARG A 86 16.55 4.56 8.16
C ARG A 86 17.71 3.59 8.43
N GLY A 87 18.04 3.37 9.71
CA GLY A 87 19.07 2.42 10.13
C GLY A 87 18.79 0.95 9.80
N ILE A 88 17.56 0.61 9.41
CA ILE A 88 17.15 -0.76 9.02
C ILE A 88 16.73 -0.88 7.56
N CYS A 89 16.86 0.19 6.76
CA CYS A 89 16.47 0.22 5.37
C CYS A 89 17.62 -0.08 4.42
N VAL A 90 17.26 -0.58 3.22
CA VAL A 90 18.18 -0.72 2.08
C VAL A 90 17.79 0.31 1.01
N PRO A 91 18.71 1.19 0.56
CA PRO A 91 18.44 2.12 -0.54
C PRO A 91 18.46 1.38 -1.88
N LEU A 92 17.44 1.60 -2.71
CA LEU A 92 17.29 1.00 -4.02
C LEU A 92 17.22 2.07 -5.09
N HIS A 93 18.16 2.04 -6.05
CA HIS A 93 18.26 3.05 -7.10
C HIS A 93 17.41 2.72 -8.33
N GLY A 94 16.97 1.50 -8.47
CA GLY A 94 16.16 1.07 -9.61
C GLY A 94 15.73 -0.38 -9.51
N ARG A 95 15.24 -0.86 -10.64
CA ARG A 95 14.84 -2.26 -10.81
C ARG A 95 15.48 -2.84 -12.06
N ARG A 96 15.91 -4.08 -11.95
CA ARG A 96 16.46 -4.87 -13.07
C ARG A 96 15.45 -5.93 -13.49
N GLY A 97 14.94 -5.80 -14.68
CA GLY A 97 14.12 -6.82 -15.32
C GLY A 97 15.01 -7.83 -16.03
N HIS A 98 14.78 -9.10 -15.75
CA HIS A 98 15.40 -10.24 -16.43
C HIS A 98 14.39 -10.77 -17.43
N LEU A 99 14.59 -10.46 -18.71
CA LEU A 99 13.60 -10.75 -19.74
C LEU A 99 13.67 -12.22 -20.20
N PRO A 100 12.56 -12.79 -20.71
CA PRO A 100 12.53 -14.19 -21.16
C PRO A 100 13.54 -14.54 -22.27
N ASP A 101 14.03 -13.55 -23.00
CA ASP A 101 15.04 -13.71 -24.05
C ASP A 101 16.49 -13.61 -23.52
N GLY A 102 16.68 -13.59 -22.20
CA GLY A 102 17.98 -13.49 -21.54
C GLY A 102 18.56 -12.08 -21.45
N ARG A 103 17.90 -11.07 -22.05
CA ARG A 103 18.32 -9.66 -21.90
C ARG A 103 17.94 -9.14 -20.51
N THR A 104 18.73 -8.19 -20.00
CA THR A 104 18.38 -7.45 -18.80
C THR A 104 18.04 -6.00 -19.14
N ARG A 105 17.10 -5.41 -18.39
CA ARG A 105 16.71 -4.02 -18.54
C ARG A 105 16.72 -3.32 -17.18
N PHE A 106 17.57 -2.32 -17.05
CA PHE A 106 17.56 -1.43 -15.88
C PHE A 106 16.53 -0.32 -16.06
N THR A 107 15.76 -0.04 -15.01
CA THR A 107 14.85 1.09 -14.95
C THR A 107 15.10 1.82 -13.63
N PRO A 108 15.58 3.06 -13.63
CA PRO A 108 15.76 3.83 -12.41
C PRO A 108 14.41 4.11 -11.75
N TYR A 109 14.40 4.24 -10.43
CA TYR A 109 13.20 4.65 -9.70
C TYR A 109 12.96 6.14 -9.82
N SER A 110 14.03 6.95 -9.88
CA SER A 110 13.99 8.39 -10.07
C SER A 110 14.99 8.81 -11.14
N ARG A 111 14.65 9.85 -11.91
CA ARG A 111 15.54 10.47 -12.92
C ARG A 111 16.72 11.17 -12.25
N ASP A 112 16.55 11.65 -11.02
CA ASP A 112 17.56 12.36 -10.24
C ASP A 112 18.43 11.42 -9.38
N GLY A 113 18.29 10.09 -9.54
CA GLY A 113 19.05 9.09 -8.79
C GLY A 113 18.65 8.93 -7.34
N GLN A 114 17.54 9.54 -6.89
CA GLN A 114 17.02 9.34 -5.55
C GLN A 114 16.62 7.87 -5.34
N PRO A 115 17.08 7.22 -4.24
CA PRO A 115 16.70 5.85 -3.96
C PRO A 115 15.30 5.79 -3.33
N ILE A 116 14.54 4.74 -3.65
CA ILE A 116 13.46 4.29 -2.80
C ILE A 116 14.04 3.40 -1.70
N TRP A 117 13.40 3.30 -0.56
CA TRP A 117 13.93 2.58 0.60
C TRP A 117 13.11 1.33 0.87
N ALA A 118 13.78 0.19 0.81
CA ALA A 118 13.20 -1.10 1.17
C ALA A 118 13.39 -1.35 2.67
N VAL A 119 12.38 -1.86 3.34
CA VAL A 119 12.42 -2.20 4.77
C VAL A 119 11.65 -3.49 5.04
N GLU A 120 12.18 -4.32 5.92
CA GLU A 120 11.45 -5.48 6.43
C GLU A 120 10.23 -5.01 7.23
N ARG A 121 9.05 -5.46 6.81
CA ARG A 121 7.78 -5.04 7.41
C ARG A 121 7.72 -5.32 8.92
N GLU A 122 8.26 -6.44 9.35
CA GLU A 122 8.28 -6.85 10.75
C GLU A 122 9.17 -5.91 11.59
N ARG A 123 10.37 -5.61 11.13
CA ARG A 123 11.29 -4.71 11.83
C ARG A 123 10.73 -3.28 11.94
N LEU A 124 10.14 -2.78 10.86
CA LEU A 124 9.44 -1.50 10.90
C LEU A 124 8.29 -1.53 11.92
N HIS A 125 7.53 -2.62 11.95
CA HIS A 125 6.42 -2.77 12.90
C HIS A 125 6.90 -2.76 14.36
N HIS A 126 8.02 -3.42 14.66
CA HIS A 126 8.60 -3.41 16.00
C HIS A 126 8.99 -1.99 16.43
N ILE A 127 9.68 -1.23 15.57
CA ILE A 127 10.04 0.18 15.86
C ILE A 127 8.79 1.02 16.15
N LEU A 128 7.73 0.86 15.36
CA LEU A 128 6.49 1.62 15.55
C LEU A 128 5.73 1.21 16.81
N LEU A 129 5.74 -0.07 17.18
CA LEU A 129 5.14 -0.55 18.42
C LEU A 129 5.92 -0.06 19.64
N ASP A 130 7.25 -0.07 19.60
CA ASP A 130 8.12 0.44 20.67
C ASP A 130 7.89 1.95 20.87
N ALA A 131 7.84 2.71 19.79
CA ALA A 131 7.53 4.13 19.84
C ALA A 131 6.12 4.40 20.39
N ALA A 132 5.13 3.62 19.97
CA ALA A 132 3.75 3.77 20.44
C ALA A 132 3.62 3.41 21.92
N GLU A 133 4.29 2.36 22.40
CA GLU A 133 4.27 1.96 23.82
C GLU A 133 4.97 2.97 24.72
N ALA A 134 6.04 3.63 24.20
CA ALA A 134 6.74 4.69 24.90
C ALA A 134 6.01 6.05 24.91
N ALA A 135 5.03 6.23 24.01
CA ALA A 135 4.34 7.50 23.86
C ALA A 135 3.34 7.73 25.01
N PRO A 136 3.37 8.91 25.66
CA PRO A 136 2.41 9.25 26.70
C PRO A 136 0.96 9.17 26.19
N GLY A 137 0.08 8.53 26.95
CA GLY A 137 -1.33 8.38 26.61
C GLY A 137 -1.65 7.26 25.62
N VAL A 138 -0.67 6.50 25.16
CA VAL A 138 -0.88 5.31 24.33
C VAL A 138 -0.84 4.04 25.20
N ARG A 139 -1.81 3.15 25.00
CA ARG A 139 -1.85 1.84 25.64
C ARG A 139 -2.10 0.76 24.59
N ILE A 140 -1.23 -0.23 24.49
CA ILE A 140 -1.40 -1.38 23.59
C ILE A 140 -1.84 -2.60 24.38
N ARG A 141 -2.90 -3.28 23.92
CA ARG A 141 -3.43 -4.51 24.49
C ARG A 141 -3.44 -5.60 23.43
N PHE A 142 -2.51 -6.53 23.56
CA PHE A 142 -2.40 -7.72 22.70
C PHE A 142 -3.35 -8.85 23.19
N GLY A 143 -3.61 -9.84 22.31
CA GLY A 143 -4.54 -10.93 22.60
C GLY A 143 -5.99 -10.45 22.78
N ARG A 144 -6.36 -9.32 22.16
CA ARG A 144 -7.67 -8.69 22.25
C ARG A 144 -8.30 -8.59 20.88
N ARG A 145 -9.14 -9.55 20.53
CA ARG A 145 -9.87 -9.56 19.25
C ARG A 145 -11.12 -8.72 19.37
N VAL A 146 -11.25 -7.70 18.56
CA VAL A 146 -12.52 -7.00 18.36
C VAL A 146 -13.34 -7.81 17.35
N SER A 147 -14.52 -8.28 17.77
CA SER A 147 -15.44 -9.07 16.94
C SER A 147 -16.58 -8.24 16.35
N SER A 148 -16.94 -7.13 16.98
CA SER A 148 -17.90 -6.16 16.45
C SER A 148 -17.70 -4.77 17.05
N VAL A 149 -18.24 -3.76 16.34
CA VAL A 149 -18.28 -2.36 16.77
C VAL A 149 -19.73 -1.90 16.79
N ASP A 150 -20.10 -1.23 17.88
CA ASP A 150 -21.38 -0.53 18.02
C ASP A 150 -21.16 0.95 17.64
N LEU A 151 -21.89 1.43 16.64
CA LEU A 151 -21.78 2.79 16.14
C LEU A 151 -22.76 3.76 16.78
N ASP A 152 -23.85 3.27 17.37
CA ASP A 152 -24.86 4.11 18.02
C ASP A 152 -24.44 4.50 19.43
N GLU A 153 -23.96 3.51 20.18
CA GLU A 153 -23.33 3.67 21.47
C GLU A 153 -21.87 3.24 21.36
N PRO A 154 -20.94 4.16 21.03
CA PRO A 154 -19.59 3.80 20.67
C PRO A 154 -18.94 2.82 21.63
N ALA A 155 -18.80 1.58 21.19
CA ALA A 155 -18.24 0.48 21.95
C ALA A 155 -17.68 -0.59 21.01
N VAL A 156 -16.83 -1.45 21.56
CA VAL A 156 -16.33 -2.64 20.86
C VAL A 156 -16.60 -3.88 21.69
N LEU A 157 -16.98 -4.98 21.02
CA LEU A 157 -17.05 -6.29 21.65
C LEU A 157 -15.68 -6.96 21.52
N VAL A 158 -15.05 -7.15 22.66
CA VAL A 158 -13.70 -7.72 22.77
C VAL A 158 -13.79 -9.18 23.17
N GLU A 159 -13.06 -10.03 22.47
CA GLU A 159 -12.86 -11.44 22.79
C GLU A 159 -11.42 -11.65 23.23
N ASP A 160 -11.21 -12.25 24.39
CA ASP A 160 -9.90 -12.62 24.91
C ASP A 160 -9.95 -13.95 25.69
N ARG A 161 -8.84 -14.33 26.32
CA ARG A 161 -8.73 -15.56 27.13
C ARG A 161 -9.72 -15.65 28.30
N HIS A 162 -10.35 -14.54 28.69
CA HIS A 162 -11.32 -14.47 29.80
C HIS A 162 -12.77 -14.46 29.29
N GLY A 163 -12.98 -14.45 27.97
CA GLY A 163 -14.29 -14.46 27.34
C GLY A 163 -14.59 -13.19 26.55
N ARG A 164 -15.89 -12.91 26.42
CA ARG A 164 -16.40 -11.75 25.67
C ARG A 164 -16.85 -10.67 26.63
N HIS A 165 -16.44 -9.42 26.34
CA HIS A 165 -16.90 -8.26 27.12
C HIS A 165 -17.06 -7.04 26.23
N ARG A 166 -17.98 -6.16 26.57
CA ARG A 166 -18.19 -4.88 25.88
C ARG A 166 -17.29 -3.83 26.53
N LEU A 167 -16.51 -3.14 25.69
CA LEU A 167 -15.68 -2.01 26.08
C LEU A 167 -16.27 -0.74 25.49
N THR A 168 -16.81 0.13 26.33
CA THR A 168 -17.33 1.44 25.92
C THR A 168 -16.20 2.43 25.66
N CYS A 169 -16.40 3.36 24.74
CA CYS A 169 -15.44 4.39 24.40
C CYS A 169 -16.14 5.62 23.82
N ARG A 170 -15.41 6.70 23.56
CA ARG A 170 -15.99 7.85 22.85
C ARG A 170 -15.87 7.70 21.34
N ARG A 171 -14.84 6.97 20.87
CA ARG A 171 -14.52 6.85 19.45
C ARG A 171 -13.89 5.52 19.15
N VAL A 172 -14.12 5.06 17.95
CA VAL A 172 -13.49 3.87 17.40
C VAL A 172 -12.83 4.21 16.07
N LEU A 173 -11.57 3.83 15.91
CA LEU A 173 -10.85 3.91 14.65
C LEU A 173 -10.50 2.50 14.17
N GLY A 174 -10.99 2.11 13.01
CA GLY A 174 -10.76 0.80 12.42
C GLY A 174 -9.47 0.78 11.60
N CYS A 175 -8.41 0.12 12.13
CA CYS A 175 -7.13 -0.13 11.47
C CYS A 175 -6.85 -1.65 11.38
N ASP A 176 -7.89 -2.47 11.31
CA ASP A 176 -7.87 -3.93 11.49
C ASP A 176 -7.68 -4.72 10.19
N GLY A 177 -7.34 -4.02 9.12
CA GLY A 177 -6.89 -4.62 7.86
C GLY A 177 -8.02 -5.09 6.95
N ALA A 178 -7.68 -5.77 5.87
CA ALA A 178 -8.61 -6.14 4.79
C ALA A 178 -9.85 -6.95 5.25
N HIS A 179 -9.73 -7.69 6.35
CA HIS A 179 -10.84 -8.46 6.96
C HIS A 179 -11.43 -7.76 8.18
N SER A 180 -11.68 -6.48 8.06
CA SER A 180 -12.07 -5.56 9.12
C SER A 180 -13.45 -5.86 9.74
N ALA A 181 -13.47 -6.08 11.06
CA ALA A 181 -14.70 -6.10 11.84
C ALA A 181 -15.27 -4.68 12.03
N ALA A 182 -14.39 -3.68 12.08
CA ALA A 182 -14.81 -2.28 12.15
C ALA A 182 -15.55 -1.85 10.87
N ARG A 183 -15.09 -2.26 9.69
CA ARG A 183 -15.79 -2.01 8.41
C ARG A 183 -17.18 -2.66 8.38
N ALA A 184 -17.31 -3.88 8.91
CA ALA A 184 -18.61 -4.58 8.96
C ALA A 184 -19.68 -3.78 9.71
N ALA A 185 -19.33 -2.96 10.68
CA ALA A 185 -20.26 -2.07 11.36
C ALA A 185 -20.81 -0.97 10.44
N LEU A 186 -19.97 -0.38 9.56
CA LEU A 186 -20.44 0.55 8.55
C LEU A 186 -21.29 -0.14 7.47
N GLU A 187 -20.93 -1.35 7.05
CA GLU A 187 -21.71 -2.12 6.08
C GLU A 187 -23.13 -2.38 6.60
N ALA A 188 -23.26 -2.70 7.90
CA ALA A 188 -24.57 -2.85 8.56
C ALA A 188 -25.40 -1.55 8.58
N ARG A 189 -24.78 -0.39 8.32
CA ARG A 189 -25.42 0.93 8.21
C ARG A 189 -25.56 1.41 6.76
N GLY A 190 -25.45 0.49 5.79
CA GLY A 190 -25.68 0.76 4.38
C GLY A 190 -24.46 1.24 3.60
N THR A 191 -23.27 1.26 4.18
CA THR A 191 -22.02 1.49 3.42
C THR A 191 -21.82 0.33 2.44
N ARG A 192 -21.50 0.66 1.19
CA ARG A 192 -21.13 -0.34 0.20
C ARG A 192 -19.62 -0.55 0.25
N ALA A 193 -19.22 -1.76 0.63
CA ALA A 193 -17.85 -2.20 0.57
C ALA A 193 -17.70 -3.32 -0.47
N GLU A 194 -16.82 -3.10 -1.43
CA GLU A 194 -16.40 -4.14 -2.36
C GLU A 194 -15.14 -4.79 -1.80
N VAL A 195 -15.27 -6.03 -1.31
CA VAL A 195 -14.15 -6.85 -0.85
C VAL A 195 -13.92 -7.94 -1.88
N ARG A 196 -12.88 -7.79 -2.69
CA ARG A 196 -12.60 -8.67 -3.81
C ARG A 196 -11.29 -9.42 -3.61
N ARG A 197 -11.36 -10.76 -3.58
CA ARG A 197 -10.17 -11.59 -3.78
C ARG A 197 -9.70 -11.41 -5.23
N LEU A 198 -8.46 -10.99 -5.39
CA LEU A 198 -7.87 -10.85 -6.72
C LEU A 198 -7.56 -12.24 -7.31
N ASP A 199 -7.64 -12.36 -8.63
CA ASP A 199 -7.19 -13.56 -9.35
C ASP A 199 -5.64 -13.57 -9.46
N LEU A 200 -5.00 -13.23 -8.37
CA LEU A 200 -3.56 -13.27 -8.18
C LEU A 200 -3.26 -13.73 -6.76
N ALA A 201 -2.28 -14.58 -6.65
CA ALA A 201 -1.74 -15.04 -5.38
C ALA A 201 -0.22 -15.00 -5.45
N TYR A 202 0.42 -15.10 -4.29
CA TYR A 202 1.87 -15.14 -4.23
C TYR A 202 2.38 -16.14 -3.21
N GLN A 203 3.61 -16.55 -3.42
CA GLN A 203 4.34 -17.41 -2.51
C GLN A 203 5.70 -16.76 -2.22
N GLU A 204 6.06 -16.69 -0.94
CA GLU A 204 7.33 -16.10 -0.51
C GLU A 204 8.47 -17.07 -0.71
N ILE A 205 9.60 -16.60 -1.21
CA ILE A 205 10.78 -17.39 -1.52
C ILE A 205 12.00 -16.67 -0.93
N ASP A 206 12.81 -17.39 -0.16
CA ASP A 206 14.09 -16.88 0.33
C ASP A 206 15.16 -17.03 -0.76
N VAL A 207 15.76 -15.93 -1.18
CA VAL A 207 16.71 -15.91 -2.28
C VAL A 207 18.11 -15.61 -1.72
N PRO A 208 19.14 -16.44 -2.02
CA PRO A 208 20.53 -16.14 -1.69
C PRO A 208 21.00 -14.83 -2.31
N GLY A 209 21.89 -14.10 -1.63
CA GLY A 209 22.30 -12.75 -2.03
C GLY A 209 23.52 -12.68 -2.94
N ASP A 210 24.25 -13.76 -3.10
CA ASP A 210 25.57 -13.80 -3.74
C ASP A 210 25.56 -13.60 -5.27
N ARG A 211 24.40 -13.71 -5.91
CA ARG A 211 24.23 -13.63 -7.36
C ARG A 211 23.42 -12.44 -7.85
N LEU A 212 22.92 -11.62 -6.96
CA LEU A 212 22.05 -10.48 -7.28
C LEU A 212 22.65 -9.19 -6.73
N ASP A 213 22.41 -8.09 -7.44
CA ASP A 213 22.83 -6.75 -7.03
C ASP A 213 21.93 -6.20 -5.91
N GLY A 214 22.46 -6.08 -4.70
CA GLY A 214 21.75 -5.61 -3.51
C GLY A 214 21.32 -4.13 -3.53
N THR A 215 21.66 -3.39 -4.58
CA THR A 215 21.29 -1.97 -4.72
C THR A 215 20.00 -1.75 -5.54
N MET A 216 19.35 -2.84 -5.98
CA MET A 216 18.16 -2.75 -6.82
C MET A 216 17.18 -3.91 -6.59
N THR A 217 15.94 -3.70 -6.97
CA THR A 217 14.96 -4.78 -7.09
C THR A 217 15.22 -5.58 -8.35
N HIS A 218 15.12 -6.89 -8.26
CA HIS A 218 15.14 -7.77 -9.42
C HIS A 218 13.75 -8.31 -9.72
N TYR A 219 13.37 -8.44 -10.99
CA TYR A 219 12.11 -9.06 -11.38
C TYR A 219 12.25 -9.83 -12.69
N TRP A 220 11.51 -10.93 -12.78
CA TRP A 220 11.45 -11.84 -13.94
C TRP A 220 10.01 -11.91 -14.42
N PRO A 221 9.65 -11.20 -15.50
CA PRO A 221 8.34 -11.30 -16.13
C PRO A 221 8.28 -12.53 -17.04
N SER A 222 7.15 -13.21 -17.08
CA SER A 222 6.94 -14.32 -18.03
C SER A 222 5.69 -14.16 -18.90
N GLY A 223 5.03 -13.00 -18.86
CA GLY A 223 3.75 -12.74 -19.52
C GLY A 223 2.52 -13.28 -18.78
N LYS A 224 2.69 -14.33 -17.96
CA LYS A 224 1.60 -14.98 -17.22
C LYS A 224 1.85 -15.09 -15.72
N ALA A 225 3.11 -14.98 -15.33
CA ALA A 225 3.56 -14.96 -13.95
C ALA A 225 4.70 -13.96 -13.81
N MET A 226 5.05 -13.62 -12.60
CA MET A 226 6.17 -12.73 -12.31
C MET A 226 6.86 -13.19 -11.03
N PHE A 227 8.18 -13.25 -11.04
CA PHE A 227 8.97 -13.35 -9.83
C PHE A 227 9.61 -12.00 -9.54
N ALA A 228 9.58 -11.56 -8.28
CA ALA A 228 10.25 -10.34 -7.84
C ALA A 228 11.09 -10.63 -6.60
N ALA A 229 12.29 -10.04 -6.50
CA ALA A 229 13.19 -10.19 -5.38
C ALA A 229 13.66 -8.81 -4.90
N HIS A 230 13.52 -8.58 -3.60
CA HIS A 230 13.90 -7.34 -2.93
C HIS A 230 15.02 -7.61 -1.94
N PRO A 231 16.11 -6.82 -1.93
CA PRO A 231 17.22 -7.05 -1.02
C PRO A 231 16.82 -6.76 0.45
N LEU A 232 17.44 -7.51 1.33
CA LEU A 232 17.34 -7.39 2.78
C LEU A 232 18.65 -6.84 3.36
N PRO A 233 18.64 -6.20 4.54
CA PRO A 233 19.87 -5.77 5.21
C PRO A 233 20.87 -6.91 5.50
N SER A 234 20.39 -8.15 5.55
CA SER A 234 21.21 -9.34 5.70
C SER A 234 22.05 -9.70 4.48
N GLY A 235 21.88 -9.01 3.35
CA GLY A 235 22.46 -9.37 2.06
C GLY A 235 21.72 -10.47 1.31
N ARG A 236 20.68 -11.08 1.89
CA ARG A 236 19.75 -11.99 1.20
C ARG A 236 18.65 -11.18 0.50
N PHE A 237 17.78 -11.87 -0.23
CA PHE A 237 16.60 -11.24 -0.84
C PHE A 237 15.32 -11.94 -0.40
N SER A 238 14.27 -11.13 -0.23
CA SER A 238 12.89 -11.60 -0.12
C SER A 238 12.32 -11.73 -1.53
N GLY A 239 12.07 -12.95 -1.98
CA GLY A 239 11.44 -13.26 -3.26
C GLY A 239 9.94 -13.44 -3.12
N SER A 240 9.22 -13.18 -4.21
CA SER A 240 7.78 -13.42 -4.31
C SER A 240 7.43 -13.93 -5.71
N LEU A 241 6.84 -15.12 -5.77
CA LEU A 241 6.29 -15.69 -7.00
C LEU A 241 4.82 -15.31 -7.12
N PHE A 242 4.50 -14.47 -8.09
CA PHE A 242 3.12 -14.07 -8.40
C PHE A 242 2.59 -14.87 -9.58
N MET A 243 1.49 -15.56 -9.38
CA MET A 243 0.74 -16.27 -10.42
C MET A 243 -0.76 -16.07 -10.23
N ARG A 244 -1.53 -16.42 -11.25
CA ARG A 244 -2.98 -16.53 -11.12
C ARG A 244 -3.33 -17.54 -10.03
N LEU A 245 -4.37 -17.24 -9.29
CA LEU A 245 -4.90 -18.17 -8.30
C LEU A 245 -5.62 -19.33 -9.00
N GLU A 246 -6.42 -19.02 -10.02
CA GLU A 246 -7.27 -19.96 -10.75
C GLU A 246 -6.98 -19.93 -12.26
N GLY A 247 -7.51 -20.93 -12.98
CA GLY A 247 -7.40 -21.03 -14.44
C GLY A 247 -6.32 -22.00 -14.93
N PRO A 248 -6.02 -21.95 -16.26
CA PRO A 248 -5.01 -22.84 -16.84
C PRO A 248 -3.61 -22.48 -16.37
N ALA A 249 -2.67 -23.43 -16.51
CA ALA A 249 -1.26 -23.22 -16.17
C ALA A 249 -0.64 -22.03 -16.93
N PRO A 250 0.24 -21.24 -16.29
CA PRO A 250 0.65 -21.34 -14.89
C PRO A 250 -0.38 -20.74 -13.93
N SER A 251 -0.84 -21.52 -12.96
CA SER A 251 -1.71 -21.08 -11.87
C SER A 251 -1.54 -22.01 -10.66
N TYR A 252 -1.87 -21.50 -9.47
CA TYR A 252 -1.84 -22.33 -8.26
C TYR A 252 -2.92 -23.43 -8.28
N ALA A 253 -4.07 -23.17 -8.92
CA ALA A 253 -5.09 -24.21 -9.10
C ALA A 253 -4.63 -25.34 -10.01
N ALA A 254 -3.86 -25.06 -11.05
CA ALA A 254 -3.27 -26.09 -11.90
C ALA A 254 -2.25 -26.96 -11.13
N ALA A 255 -1.48 -26.36 -10.22
CA ALA A 255 -0.58 -27.10 -9.33
C ALA A 255 -1.37 -28.00 -8.36
N ALA A 256 -2.41 -27.47 -7.71
CA ALA A 256 -3.28 -28.24 -6.83
C ALA A 256 -4.01 -29.37 -7.59
N GLY A 257 -4.27 -29.21 -8.89
CA GLY A 257 -4.88 -30.19 -9.78
C GLY A 257 -3.91 -31.28 -10.30
N GLY A 258 -2.69 -31.35 -9.76
CA GLY A 258 -1.72 -32.41 -10.04
C GLY A 258 -0.61 -32.04 -11.03
N ARG A 259 -0.48 -30.79 -11.45
CA ARG A 259 0.70 -30.31 -12.16
C ARG A 259 1.81 -29.98 -11.15
N ASP A 260 3.03 -30.35 -11.47
CA ASP A 260 4.18 -30.01 -10.62
C ASP A 260 4.43 -28.50 -10.63
N LEU A 261 4.41 -27.90 -9.43
CA LEU A 261 4.63 -26.45 -9.26
C LEU A 261 6.05 -26.05 -9.63
N PHE A 262 7.02 -26.90 -9.32
CA PHE A 262 8.42 -26.66 -9.68
C PHE A 262 8.62 -26.71 -11.20
N GLU A 263 8.03 -27.70 -11.90
CA GLU A 263 8.09 -27.77 -13.36
C GLU A 263 7.48 -26.51 -14.01
N MET A 264 6.34 -26.05 -13.51
CA MET A 264 5.73 -24.79 -13.98
C MET A 264 6.65 -23.60 -13.70
N PHE A 265 7.27 -23.53 -12.52
CA PHE A 265 8.20 -22.46 -12.17
C PHE A 265 9.42 -22.49 -13.10
N ALA A 266 10.08 -23.65 -13.24
CA ALA A 266 11.27 -23.81 -14.08
C ALA A 266 11.01 -23.49 -15.56
N ALA A 267 9.82 -23.80 -16.08
CA ALA A 267 9.43 -23.46 -17.44
C ALA A 267 9.29 -21.95 -17.68
N HIS A 268 8.93 -21.17 -16.66
CA HIS A 268 8.74 -19.72 -16.76
C HIS A 268 9.96 -18.93 -16.31
N PHE A 269 10.78 -19.49 -15.41
CA PHE A 269 11.90 -18.83 -14.75
C PHE A 269 13.14 -19.73 -14.69
N PRO A 270 13.66 -20.21 -15.83
CA PRO A 270 14.76 -21.20 -15.82
C PRO A 270 16.03 -20.68 -15.13
N GLU A 271 16.33 -19.40 -15.23
CA GLU A 271 17.51 -18.79 -14.59
C GLU A 271 17.41 -18.83 -13.05
N LEU A 272 16.20 -18.73 -12.50
CA LEU A 272 16.00 -18.70 -11.05
C LEU A 272 16.27 -20.06 -10.39
N THR A 273 16.20 -21.16 -11.11
CA THR A 273 16.56 -22.49 -10.58
C THR A 273 18.05 -22.59 -10.21
N ALA A 274 18.88 -21.80 -10.90
CA ALA A 274 20.30 -21.68 -10.56
C ALA A 274 20.57 -20.65 -9.45
N VAL A 275 19.73 -19.62 -9.35
CA VAL A 275 19.84 -18.54 -8.33
C VAL A 275 19.33 -19.03 -6.97
N VAL A 276 18.30 -19.90 -6.96
CA VAL A 276 17.66 -20.43 -5.74
C VAL A 276 17.73 -21.96 -5.79
N PRO A 277 18.83 -22.58 -5.31
CA PRO A 277 19.04 -24.03 -5.45
C PRO A 277 17.98 -24.90 -4.76
N ASP A 278 17.38 -24.41 -3.67
CA ASP A 278 16.34 -25.08 -2.86
C ASP A 278 14.92 -24.65 -3.22
N ILE A 279 14.72 -24.13 -4.43
CA ILE A 279 13.41 -23.58 -4.85
C ILE A 279 12.30 -24.64 -4.82
N ALA A 280 12.59 -25.89 -5.16
CA ALA A 280 11.61 -26.98 -5.15
C ALA A 280 11.07 -27.24 -3.74
N GLU A 281 11.96 -27.31 -2.75
CA GLU A 281 11.60 -27.47 -1.34
C GLU A 281 10.81 -26.29 -0.81
N GLN A 282 11.20 -25.06 -1.17
CA GLN A 282 10.50 -23.85 -0.74
C GLN A 282 9.09 -23.78 -1.34
N LEU A 283 8.92 -24.08 -2.63
CA LEU A 283 7.63 -24.10 -3.30
C LEU A 283 6.68 -25.14 -2.69
N ALA A 284 7.22 -26.29 -2.25
CA ALA A 284 6.45 -27.34 -1.58
C ALA A 284 6.06 -26.97 -0.14
N ALA A 285 6.95 -26.28 0.59
CA ALA A 285 6.79 -26.05 2.03
C ALA A 285 6.01 -24.76 2.37
N LYS A 286 6.14 -23.72 1.55
CA LYS A 286 5.60 -22.40 1.88
C LYS A 286 4.15 -22.23 1.41
N ALA A 287 3.33 -21.59 2.23
CA ALA A 287 1.92 -21.38 1.92
C ALA A 287 1.71 -20.33 0.81
N VAL A 288 0.71 -20.57 -0.04
CA VAL A 288 0.22 -19.61 -1.02
C VAL A 288 -0.64 -18.56 -0.31
N SER A 289 -0.33 -17.29 -0.51
CA SER A 289 -1.08 -16.15 0.04
C SER A 289 -1.93 -15.51 -1.05
N THR A 290 -3.21 -15.26 -0.73
CA THR A 290 -4.14 -14.57 -1.63
C THR A 290 -4.07 -13.06 -1.44
N LEU A 291 -4.34 -12.32 -2.51
CA LEU A 291 -4.44 -10.87 -2.48
C LEU A 291 -5.90 -10.44 -2.41
N THR A 292 -6.19 -9.51 -1.51
CA THR A 292 -7.53 -8.93 -1.35
C THR A 292 -7.46 -7.43 -1.64
N ALA A 293 -8.38 -6.95 -2.46
CA ALA A 293 -8.63 -5.52 -2.64
C ALA A 293 -9.92 -5.13 -1.91
N VAL A 294 -9.90 -3.98 -1.28
CA VAL A 294 -11.05 -3.40 -0.56
C VAL A 294 -11.30 -2.00 -1.11
N ARG A 295 -12.56 -1.70 -1.34
CA ARG A 295 -13.04 -0.37 -1.70
C ARG A 295 -14.31 -0.07 -0.92
N CYS A 296 -14.36 1.06 -0.22
CA CYS A 296 -15.52 1.51 0.53
C CYS A 296 -15.97 2.88 0.05
N ASP A 297 -17.28 3.09 -0.09
CA ASP A 297 -17.86 4.38 -0.47
C ASP A 297 -18.05 5.33 0.71
N ARG A 298 -17.87 4.84 1.95
CA ARG A 298 -17.90 5.62 3.18
C ARG A 298 -16.88 5.06 4.17
N TRP A 299 -16.17 5.96 4.86
CA TRP A 299 -15.14 5.60 5.84
C TRP A 299 -15.45 6.11 7.25
N VAL A 300 -16.41 7.00 7.38
CA VAL A 300 -16.72 7.67 8.65
C VAL A 300 -18.19 7.49 9.06
N TRP A 301 -18.44 7.58 10.36
CA TRP A 301 -19.79 7.60 10.93
C TRP A 301 -19.87 8.68 12.00
N GLN A 302 -20.71 9.69 11.75
CA GLN A 302 -20.91 10.83 12.64
C GLN A 302 -19.56 11.45 13.08
N ASP A 303 -19.39 11.69 14.39
CA ASP A 303 -18.18 12.23 15.01
C ASP A 303 -17.38 11.17 15.80
N THR A 304 -17.79 9.89 15.72
CA THR A 304 -17.36 8.83 16.61
C THR A 304 -16.54 7.72 15.96
N PHE A 305 -16.56 7.62 14.62
CA PHE A 305 -15.95 6.47 13.96
C PHE A 305 -15.27 6.84 12.64
N ALA A 306 -14.10 6.22 12.38
CA ALA A 306 -13.43 6.25 11.07
C ALA A 306 -12.68 4.95 10.76
N LEU A 307 -12.54 4.63 9.47
CA LEU A 307 -11.66 3.58 8.94
C LEU A 307 -10.38 4.18 8.38
N LEU A 308 -9.25 3.45 8.48
CA LEU A 308 -7.94 3.82 7.93
C LEU A 308 -7.24 2.60 7.33
N GLY A 309 -6.43 2.83 6.32
CA GLY A 309 -5.57 1.84 5.70
C GLY A 309 -6.35 0.67 5.08
N ASP A 310 -5.82 -0.54 5.20
CA ASP A 310 -6.40 -1.72 4.57
C ASP A 310 -7.83 -2.04 5.02
N ALA A 311 -8.31 -1.46 6.12
CA ALA A 311 -9.70 -1.62 6.56
C ALA A 311 -10.69 -1.02 5.55
N CYS A 312 -10.32 0.02 4.83
CA CYS A 312 -11.16 0.70 3.84
C CYS A 312 -10.62 0.68 2.40
N HIS A 313 -9.30 0.45 2.19
CA HIS A 313 -8.70 0.50 0.85
C HIS A 313 -7.52 -0.46 0.65
N ALA A 314 -7.60 -1.68 1.16
CA ALA A 314 -6.59 -2.70 0.84
C ALA A 314 -6.40 -2.82 -0.67
N MET A 315 -5.16 -2.91 -1.12
CA MET A 315 -4.80 -2.89 -2.53
C MET A 315 -3.73 -3.91 -2.90
N ALA A 316 -3.59 -4.18 -4.19
CA ALA A 316 -2.50 -5.01 -4.69
C ALA A 316 -1.13 -4.37 -4.39
N PRO A 317 -0.08 -5.16 -4.07
CA PRO A 317 1.18 -4.62 -3.53
C PRO A 317 2.17 -4.08 -4.58
N PHE A 318 1.82 -4.07 -5.87
CA PHE A 318 2.77 -3.93 -6.98
C PHE A 318 3.44 -2.56 -7.12
N MET A 319 2.92 -1.53 -6.48
CA MET A 319 3.60 -0.24 -6.37
C MET A 319 4.20 0.01 -4.97
N GLY A 320 3.92 -0.86 -3.98
CA GLY A 320 4.40 -0.70 -2.62
C GLY A 320 3.74 0.44 -1.84
N HIS A 321 2.52 0.87 -2.20
CA HIS A 321 1.90 2.08 -1.65
C HIS A 321 0.85 1.85 -0.56
N GLY A 322 0.39 0.62 -0.27
CA GLY A 322 -0.66 0.38 0.73
C GLY A 322 -0.32 0.93 2.11
N MET A 323 0.86 0.62 2.63
CA MET A 323 1.35 1.15 3.91
C MET A 323 1.51 2.67 3.87
N ASN A 324 2.13 3.21 2.82
CA ASN A 324 2.36 4.65 2.67
C ASN A 324 1.06 5.45 2.62
N CYS A 325 0.04 4.93 1.92
CA CYS A 325 -1.30 5.48 1.86
C CYS A 325 -1.96 5.48 3.24
N GLY A 326 -1.85 4.36 3.99
CA GLY A 326 -2.39 4.27 5.34
C GLY A 326 -1.68 5.17 6.37
N PHE A 327 -0.37 5.44 6.20
CA PHE A 327 0.35 6.41 7.01
C PHE A 327 -0.12 7.84 6.71
N GLU A 328 -0.34 8.14 5.44
CA GLU A 328 -0.93 9.41 5.01
C GLU A 328 -2.36 9.57 5.55
N ASP A 329 -3.17 8.50 5.59
CA ASP A 329 -4.50 8.54 6.20
C ASP A 329 -4.44 9.04 7.65
N ALA A 330 -3.54 8.49 8.47
CA ALA A 330 -3.39 8.89 9.86
C ALA A 330 -2.99 10.36 9.99
N ARG A 331 -2.04 10.82 9.16
CA ARG A 331 -1.60 12.21 9.13
C ARG A 331 -2.72 13.16 8.72
N VAL A 332 -3.44 12.84 7.64
CA VAL A 332 -4.54 13.65 7.12
C VAL A 332 -5.71 13.70 8.09
N LEU A 333 -6.09 12.54 8.69
CA LEU A 333 -7.12 12.48 9.72
C LEU A 333 -6.85 13.47 10.85
N VAL A 334 -5.65 13.41 11.41
CA VAL A 334 -5.25 14.29 12.52
C VAL A 334 -5.19 15.76 12.10
N GLY A 335 -4.74 16.04 10.87
CA GLY A 335 -4.77 17.38 10.29
C GLY A 335 -6.19 17.93 10.15
N CYS A 336 -7.11 17.15 9.59
CA CYS A 336 -8.51 17.54 9.43
C CYS A 336 -9.22 17.76 10.79
N LEU A 337 -8.99 16.85 11.75
CA LEU A 337 -9.52 17.01 13.11
C LEU A 337 -8.99 18.26 13.82
N GLY A 338 -7.71 18.59 13.63
CA GLY A 338 -7.09 19.77 14.22
C GLY A 338 -7.50 21.09 13.57
N ALA A 339 -7.86 21.08 12.29
CA ALA A 339 -8.30 22.26 11.55
C ALA A 339 -9.80 22.56 11.72
N SER A 340 -10.57 21.64 12.26
CA SER A 340 -12.04 21.76 12.38
C SER A 340 -12.45 22.01 13.83
N ALA A 341 -13.31 22.98 14.06
CA ALA A 341 -13.95 23.20 15.38
C ALA A 341 -14.96 22.09 15.73
N ASP A 342 -15.61 21.53 14.72
CA ASP A 342 -16.53 20.40 14.81
C ASP A 342 -15.85 19.11 14.29
N ARG A 343 -15.91 18.08 15.10
CA ARG A 343 -15.28 16.80 14.81
C ARG A 343 -15.91 16.07 13.64
N ALA A 344 -17.25 16.10 13.52
CA ALA A 344 -17.95 15.47 12.40
C ALA A 344 -17.50 16.09 11.07
N ALA A 345 -17.34 17.41 11.03
CA ALA A 345 -16.79 18.13 9.89
C ALA A 345 -15.34 17.72 9.60
N GLY A 346 -14.51 17.52 10.65
CA GLY A 346 -13.14 17.04 10.50
C GLY A 346 -13.07 15.62 9.92
N LEU A 347 -13.91 14.70 10.39
CA LEU A 347 -14.00 13.35 9.84
C LEU A 347 -14.50 13.34 8.39
N ALA A 348 -15.53 14.15 8.08
CA ALA A 348 -16.04 14.29 6.72
C ALA A 348 -14.99 14.88 5.76
N ALA A 349 -14.18 15.84 6.22
CA ALA A 349 -13.07 16.38 5.44
C ALA A 349 -11.97 15.34 5.17
N TYR A 350 -11.64 14.53 6.17
CA TYR A 350 -10.74 13.39 6.02
C TYR A 350 -11.23 12.41 4.94
N GLU A 351 -12.46 11.92 5.08
CA GLU A 351 -13.07 10.99 4.12
C GLU A 351 -13.03 11.55 2.69
N LYS A 352 -13.50 12.79 2.51
CA LYS A 352 -13.55 13.47 1.21
C LYS A 352 -12.17 13.60 0.58
N SER A 353 -11.14 13.87 1.36
CA SER A 353 -9.78 14.07 0.86
C SER A 353 -9.07 12.76 0.49
N ARG A 354 -9.52 11.61 1.05
CA ARG A 354 -8.77 10.35 0.91
C ARG A 354 -9.37 9.32 -0.03
N ILE A 355 -10.69 9.25 -0.16
CA ILE A 355 -11.37 8.19 -0.94
C ILE A 355 -10.89 8.18 -2.39
N GLU A 356 -10.88 9.34 -3.06
CA GLU A 356 -10.48 9.41 -4.48
C GLU A 356 -9.02 9.01 -4.68
N ASP A 357 -8.14 9.43 -3.78
CA ASP A 357 -6.71 9.09 -3.83
C ASP A 357 -6.46 7.60 -3.57
N ALA A 358 -7.13 7.01 -2.59
CA ALA A 358 -7.01 5.58 -2.31
C ALA A 358 -7.52 4.72 -3.47
N ASP A 359 -8.64 5.09 -4.08
CA ASP A 359 -9.17 4.44 -5.28
C ASP A 359 -8.18 4.55 -6.47
N ALA A 360 -7.57 5.72 -6.63
CA ALA A 360 -6.63 5.97 -7.72
C ALA A 360 -5.36 5.12 -7.57
N ILE A 361 -4.73 5.11 -6.39
CA ILE A 361 -3.51 4.32 -6.18
C ILE A 361 -3.79 2.82 -6.25
N SER A 362 -4.96 2.35 -5.81
CA SER A 362 -5.37 0.96 -5.95
C SER A 362 -5.44 0.55 -7.43
N ARG A 363 -6.04 1.39 -8.30
CA ARG A 363 -6.09 1.17 -9.76
C ARG A 363 -4.71 1.21 -10.40
N LEU A 364 -3.88 2.19 -10.05
CA LEU A 364 -2.52 2.34 -10.54
C LEU A 364 -1.66 1.12 -10.17
N SER A 365 -1.77 0.64 -8.92
CA SER A 365 -1.02 -0.51 -8.44
C SER A 365 -1.41 -1.80 -9.17
N TYR A 366 -2.70 -2.05 -9.36
CA TYR A 366 -3.17 -3.21 -10.10
C TYR A 366 -2.75 -3.17 -11.59
N ARG A 367 -2.86 -2.01 -12.22
CA ARG A 367 -2.39 -1.79 -13.61
C ARG A 367 -0.88 -2.01 -13.74
N HIS A 368 -0.11 -1.57 -12.74
CA HIS A 368 1.35 -1.69 -12.75
C HIS A 368 1.82 -3.16 -12.80
N TYR A 369 1.10 -4.08 -12.15
CA TYR A 369 1.38 -5.51 -12.26
C TYR A 369 1.44 -5.97 -13.72
N PHE A 370 0.42 -5.66 -14.50
CA PHE A 370 0.37 -6.11 -15.90
C PHE A 370 1.47 -5.49 -16.77
N THR A 371 1.91 -4.28 -16.44
CA THR A 371 3.04 -3.64 -17.12
C THR A 371 4.36 -4.33 -16.77
N MET A 372 4.51 -4.79 -15.54
CA MET A 372 5.72 -5.49 -15.09
C MET A 372 5.73 -6.96 -15.53
N ALA A 373 4.62 -7.66 -15.41
CA ALA A 373 4.53 -9.10 -15.67
C ALA A 373 4.55 -9.44 -17.16
N ASP A 374 4.11 -8.53 -18.02
CA ASP A 374 3.98 -8.74 -19.46
C ASP A 374 4.78 -7.67 -20.26
N PRO A 375 6.04 -7.97 -20.63
CA PRO A 375 6.88 -7.07 -21.44
C PRO A 375 6.26 -6.67 -22.77
N ALA A 376 5.46 -7.55 -23.40
CA ALA A 376 4.82 -7.29 -24.69
C ALA A 376 3.83 -6.10 -24.63
N ARG A 377 3.31 -5.78 -23.45
CA ARG A 377 2.48 -4.57 -23.28
C ARG A 377 3.23 -3.28 -23.49
N ALA A 378 4.50 -3.22 -23.12
CA ALA A 378 5.35 -2.07 -23.38
C ALA A 378 5.76 -1.96 -24.86
N GLU A 379 5.68 -3.06 -25.60
CA GLU A 379 6.01 -3.14 -27.04
C GLU A 379 4.81 -2.83 -27.94
N THR A 380 3.62 -2.65 -27.40
CA THR A 380 2.47 -2.15 -28.17
C THR A 380 2.76 -0.75 -28.71
N ALA A 381 2.16 -0.40 -29.84
CA ALA A 381 2.35 0.92 -30.46
C ALA A 381 2.07 2.06 -29.46
N VAL A 382 1.00 1.94 -28.66
CA VAL A 382 0.68 2.90 -27.59
C VAL A 382 1.75 2.90 -26.51
N GLY A 383 2.22 1.75 -26.06
CA GLY A 383 3.24 1.62 -25.02
C GLY A 383 4.58 2.25 -25.43
N VAL A 384 5.04 1.95 -26.65
CA VAL A 384 6.27 2.55 -27.21
C VAL A 384 6.13 4.07 -27.36
N LEU A 385 4.99 4.53 -27.90
CA LEU A 385 4.76 5.96 -28.10
C LEU A 385 4.71 6.71 -26.76
N ARG A 386 4.05 6.16 -25.75
CA ARG A 386 4.07 6.72 -24.38
C ARG A 386 5.49 6.88 -23.85
N GLY A 387 6.30 5.83 -23.97
CA GLY A 387 7.71 5.86 -23.53
C GLY A 387 8.49 6.98 -24.24
N ARG A 388 8.30 7.13 -25.56
CA ARG A 388 8.92 8.20 -26.34
C ARG A 388 8.42 9.59 -25.95
N LEU A 389 7.12 9.77 -25.72
CA LEU A 389 6.55 11.04 -25.28
C LEU A 389 7.11 11.45 -23.91
N THR A 390 7.22 10.49 -22.96
CA THR A 390 7.83 10.74 -21.65
C THR A 390 9.30 11.15 -21.77
N ALA A 391 10.06 10.55 -22.68
CA ALA A 391 11.46 10.90 -22.90
C ALA A 391 11.63 12.26 -23.62
N LEU A 392 10.75 12.60 -24.56
CA LEU A 392 10.82 13.83 -25.35
C LEU A 392 10.30 15.08 -24.63
N PHE A 393 9.41 14.89 -23.66
CA PHE A 393 8.78 15.96 -22.88
C PHE A 393 8.88 15.67 -21.37
N PRO A 394 10.12 15.58 -20.82
CA PRO A 394 10.36 15.13 -19.45
C PRO A 394 9.74 16.05 -18.39
N ASP A 395 9.62 17.35 -18.68
CA ASP A 395 8.99 18.32 -17.78
C ASP A 395 7.46 18.19 -17.75
N ARG A 396 6.89 17.62 -18.82
CA ARG A 396 5.44 17.45 -18.98
C ARG A 396 4.97 16.08 -18.53
N PHE A 397 5.73 15.03 -18.82
CA PHE A 397 5.38 13.64 -18.57
C PHE A 397 6.40 13.00 -17.64
N VAL A 398 6.26 13.31 -16.34
CA VAL A 398 7.07 12.67 -15.29
C VAL A 398 6.64 11.20 -15.15
N PRO A 399 7.57 10.24 -15.03
CA PRO A 399 7.23 8.84 -14.90
C PRO A 399 6.29 8.58 -13.72
N LEU A 400 5.26 7.74 -13.94
CA LEU A 400 4.24 7.38 -12.96
C LEU A 400 4.83 7.01 -11.59
N TYR A 401 5.82 6.11 -11.59
CA TYR A 401 6.39 5.61 -10.34
C TYR A 401 7.08 6.74 -9.56
N GLU A 402 7.80 7.62 -10.26
CA GLU A 402 8.48 8.77 -9.67
C GLU A 402 7.50 9.72 -8.97
N ARG A 403 6.40 10.07 -9.63
CA ARG A 403 5.34 10.93 -9.06
C ARG A 403 4.74 10.31 -7.80
N CYS A 404 4.40 9.02 -7.85
CA CYS A 404 3.80 8.35 -6.71
C CYS A 404 4.77 8.15 -5.53
N ALA A 405 6.03 7.81 -5.81
CA ALA A 405 7.00 7.39 -4.80
C ALA A 405 7.76 8.56 -4.16
N PHE A 406 8.08 9.61 -4.92
CA PHE A 406 8.96 10.69 -4.46
C PHE A 406 8.25 12.03 -4.23
N THR A 407 6.93 12.09 -4.44
CA THR A 407 6.12 13.28 -4.16
C THR A 407 4.91 12.96 -3.28
N GLU A 408 4.28 14.01 -2.74
CA GLU A 408 2.98 13.94 -2.06
C GLU A 408 1.84 14.39 -2.99
N GLU A 409 2.05 14.38 -4.31
CA GLU A 409 1.02 14.71 -5.28
C GLU A 409 -0.17 13.76 -5.17
N SER A 410 -1.40 14.29 -5.29
CA SER A 410 -2.62 13.48 -5.25
C SER A 410 -2.56 12.33 -6.24
N TYR A 411 -2.77 11.11 -5.78
CA TYR A 411 -2.82 9.92 -6.64
C TYR A 411 -3.93 10.01 -7.69
N ALA A 412 -5.02 10.68 -7.37
CA ALA A 412 -6.11 10.93 -8.31
C ALA A 412 -5.67 11.88 -9.44
N SER A 413 -4.85 12.89 -9.13
CA SER A 413 -4.22 13.75 -10.15
C SER A 413 -3.31 12.93 -11.06
N VAL A 414 -2.42 12.13 -10.46
CA VAL A 414 -1.52 11.24 -11.20
C VAL A 414 -2.28 10.30 -12.12
N LEU A 415 -3.36 9.67 -11.64
CA LEU A 415 -4.19 8.77 -12.46
C LEU A 415 -4.84 9.50 -13.64
N ARG A 416 -5.36 10.70 -13.42
CA ARG A 416 -5.96 11.51 -14.50
C ARG A 416 -4.95 11.84 -15.59
N ASP A 417 -3.73 12.21 -15.22
CA ASP A 417 -2.67 12.53 -16.19
C ASP A 417 -2.17 11.29 -16.94
N GLU A 418 -2.04 10.16 -16.26
CA GLU A 418 -1.74 8.88 -16.92
C GLU A 418 -2.78 8.51 -17.97
N GLN A 419 -4.08 8.72 -17.66
CA GLN A 419 -5.16 8.49 -18.60
C GLN A 419 -5.14 9.49 -19.77
N ARG A 420 -4.71 10.75 -19.53
CA ARG A 420 -4.53 11.74 -20.59
C ARG A 420 -3.38 11.34 -21.53
N LEU A 421 -2.26 10.87 -20.97
CA LEU A 421 -1.13 10.38 -21.76
C LEU A 421 -1.49 9.15 -22.59
N ASP A 422 -2.29 8.23 -22.04
CA ASP A 422 -2.81 7.07 -22.77
C ASP A 422 -3.66 7.51 -23.96
N ARG A 423 -4.61 8.43 -23.73
CA ARG A 423 -5.46 8.97 -24.82
C ARG A 423 -4.65 9.71 -25.86
N LEU A 424 -3.72 10.56 -25.44
CA LEU A 424 -2.83 11.29 -26.37
C LEU A 424 -2.06 10.33 -27.28
N ALA A 425 -1.48 9.27 -26.72
CA ALA A 425 -0.73 8.30 -27.51
C ALA A 425 -1.64 7.54 -28.50
N ALA A 426 -2.85 7.16 -28.07
CA ALA A 426 -3.84 6.52 -28.95
C ALA A 426 -4.29 7.47 -30.07
N ASP A 427 -4.66 8.71 -29.76
CA ASP A 427 -5.11 9.72 -30.72
C ASP A 427 -4.01 10.04 -31.77
N LEU A 428 -2.75 10.07 -31.35
CA LEU A 428 -1.62 10.27 -32.28
C LEU A 428 -1.47 9.09 -33.24
N ILE A 429 -1.64 7.86 -32.77
CA ILE A 429 -1.61 6.65 -33.61
C ILE A 429 -2.79 6.65 -34.58
N ASP A 430 -3.98 6.96 -34.12
CA ASP A 430 -5.19 7.00 -34.96
C ASP A 430 -5.07 8.05 -36.08
N ARG A 431 -4.48 9.21 -35.79
CA ARG A 431 -4.31 10.30 -36.76
C ARG A 431 -3.14 10.09 -37.74
N HIS A 432 -2.05 9.52 -37.28
CA HIS A 432 -0.78 9.48 -38.03
C HIS A 432 -0.31 8.07 -38.39
N GLY A 433 -1.04 7.06 -37.95
CA GLY A 433 -0.71 5.65 -38.13
C GLY A 433 0.39 5.14 -37.20
N THR A 434 0.54 3.83 -37.11
CA THR A 434 1.54 3.15 -36.26
C THR A 434 2.99 3.48 -36.66
N GLY A 435 3.25 3.95 -37.88
CA GLY A 435 4.57 4.41 -38.34
C GLY A 435 5.13 5.59 -37.51
N LEU A 436 4.27 6.30 -36.72
CA LEU A 436 4.71 7.34 -35.80
C LEU A 436 5.61 6.79 -34.69
N VAL A 437 5.45 5.51 -34.35
CA VAL A 437 6.25 4.84 -33.32
C VAL A 437 7.74 4.81 -33.64
N SER A 438 8.10 4.74 -34.93
CA SER A 438 9.48 4.75 -35.44
C SER A 438 9.87 6.08 -36.10
N ALA A 439 9.01 7.10 -36.10
CA ALA A 439 9.32 8.41 -36.67
C ALA A 439 10.47 9.12 -35.95
N SER A 440 11.10 10.09 -36.59
CA SER A 440 12.10 10.94 -35.94
C SER A 440 11.48 11.72 -34.77
N ASP A 441 12.31 12.11 -33.79
CA ASP A 441 11.88 12.89 -32.63
C ASP A 441 11.29 14.25 -33.05
N ASP A 442 11.85 14.89 -34.08
CA ASP A 442 11.32 16.16 -34.60
C ASP A 442 9.91 15.99 -35.18
N ARG A 443 9.67 14.91 -35.94
CA ARG A 443 8.32 14.60 -36.45
C ARG A 443 7.35 14.33 -35.28
N LEU A 444 7.78 13.57 -34.30
CA LEU A 444 6.95 13.30 -33.12
C LEU A 444 6.63 14.57 -32.34
N ARG A 445 7.64 15.46 -32.15
CA ARG A 445 7.41 16.77 -31.51
C ARG A 445 6.42 17.60 -32.32
N ALA A 446 6.56 17.66 -33.66
CA ALA A 446 5.66 18.42 -34.51
C ALA A 446 4.20 17.92 -34.44
N CYS A 447 4.00 16.61 -34.43
CA CYS A 447 2.65 16.03 -34.29
C CYS A 447 2.04 16.24 -32.89
N THR A 448 2.87 16.35 -31.83
CA THR A 448 2.42 16.43 -30.44
C THR A 448 2.15 17.86 -29.99
N ARG A 449 2.93 18.86 -30.45
CA ARG A 449 2.81 20.28 -30.06
C ARG A 449 1.39 20.86 -30.13
N PRO A 450 0.56 20.60 -31.16
CA PRO A 450 -0.80 21.14 -31.20
C PRO A 450 -1.73 20.57 -30.11
N LEU A 451 -1.38 19.43 -29.54
CA LEU A 451 -2.19 18.69 -28.57
C LEU A 451 -1.71 18.87 -27.12
N VAL A 452 -0.53 19.44 -26.96
CA VAL A 452 0.13 19.72 -25.69
C VAL A 452 0.57 21.17 -25.67
N PRO A 453 -0.30 22.12 -25.32
CA PRO A 453 0.06 23.54 -25.25
C PRO A 453 1.21 23.78 -24.27
N ASP A 454 2.12 24.66 -24.61
CA ASP A 454 3.24 25.06 -23.77
C ASP A 454 2.73 25.63 -22.44
N THR A 455 3.31 25.17 -21.32
CA THR A 455 2.97 25.61 -19.96
C THR A 455 3.33 27.09 -19.68
N THR A 456 3.97 27.78 -20.61
CA THR A 456 4.43 29.17 -20.49
C THR A 456 3.31 30.22 -20.69
N THR A 457 2.08 29.83 -21.01
CA THR A 457 0.99 30.79 -21.34
C THR A 457 -0.07 30.94 -20.25
N LEU A 458 0.12 30.43 -19.04
CA LEU A 458 -0.87 30.55 -17.95
C LEU A 458 -0.51 31.53 -16.82
N GLU A 459 0.59 32.28 -16.93
CA GLU A 459 0.99 33.28 -15.90
C GLU A 459 0.65 34.74 -16.23
N ASP A 460 -0.07 35.05 -17.32
CA ASP A 460 -0.41 36.45 -17.67
C ASP A 460 -1.91 36.67 -17.93
N THR A 461 -2.76 36.23 -16.99
CA THR A 461 -4.08 36.89 -16.81
C THR A 461 -4.12 37.42 -15.40
N GLY A 462 -3.43 38.58 -15.25
CA GLY A 462 -3.40 39.35 -14.04
C GLY A 462 -4.79 39.76 -13.59
N CYS A 463 -4.98 39.70 -12.31
CA CYS A 463 -5.96 40.50 -11.58
C CYS A 463 -5.77 41.97 -11.90
N SER A 464 -6.81 42.58 -12.39
CA SER A 464 -7.09 44.00 -12.23
C SER A 464 -8.42 44.14 -11.48
#